data_5175480a496c49d1ece8852ead4f047a
#
_entry.id   5175480a496c49d1ece8852ead4f047a
#
_cell.length_a   1.000
_cell.length_b   1.000
_cell.length_c   1.000
_cell.angle_alpha   90.00
_cell.angle_beta   90.00
_cell.angle_gamma   90.00
#
_symmetry.space_group_name_H-M   'P 1'
#
loop_
_entity.id
_entity.type
_entity.pdbx_description
1 polymer ?
#
loop_
_entity_poly.entity_id
_entity_poly.type
_entity_poly.pdbx_seq_one_letter_code
_entity_poly.pdbx_strand_id
1 'polypeptide(L)'
;MMFLNKLDRPGASFKSSLLSLMAHRLHHNPVALTLPIASFNPDNYQRAEPGIEGLVDLVKWEVWKWDGREEPTRHPLPGSQEAMLASGIFPESHPITPHLIPARAALLENLAMFAEPLMERLLEVDSAGTGYTDIKPNAILPHLRKATISNEILPVLCGSAMKNIGTDLVLDYVGELLASPEDVSTDRSPMDKPLLMLAWKVVWDKRKGWMTFVRIYSGKGNC
;
A
#
# COMPACT_ATOMS: atom_id res chain seq x y z
N MET A 1 -0.46 5.36 -6.94
CA MET A 1 -0.56 4.18 -6.08
C MET A 1 -0.91 2.96 -6.93
N MET A 2 -0.35 1.79 -6.63
CA MET A 2 -0.52 0.53 -7.37
C MET A 2 -0.88 -0.62 -6.44
N PHE A 3 -1.76 -1.51 -6.88
CA PHE A 3 -2.12 -2.73 -6.15
C PHE A 3 -1.73 -3.97 -6.95
N LEU A 4 -0.79 -4.76 -6.42
CA LEU A 4 -0.36 -6.04 -6.98
C LEU A 4 -1.37 -7.11 -6.57
N ASN A 5 -2.33 -7.34 -7.44
CA ASN A 5 -3.47 -8.22 -7.19
C ASN A 5 -3.16 -9.70 -7.56
N LYS A 6 -4.04 -10.60 -7.12
CA LYS A 6 -4.02 -12.04 -7.45
C LYS A 6 -2.83 -12.80 -6.88
N LEU A 7 -2.29 -12.40 -5.73
CA LEU A 7 -1.20 -13.13 -5.07
C LEU A 7 -1.64 -14.49 -4.49
N ASP A 8 -2.93 -14.79 -4.54
CA ASP A 8 -3.51 -16.09 -4.19
C ASP A 8 -3.42 -17.13 -5.33
N ARG A 9 -3.00 -16.71 -6.54
CA ARG A 9 -2.93 -17.59 -7.71
C ARG A 9 -1.65 -18.40 -7.72
N PRO A 10 -1.72 -19.66 -8.25
CA PRO A 10 -0.55 -20.45 -8.55
C PRO A 10 0.47 -19.66 -9.38
N GLY A 11 1.75 -19.73 -9.00
CA GLY A 11 2.84 -19.02 -9.69
C GLY A 11 2.87 -17.50 -9.48
N ALA A 12 2.00 -16.95 -8.65
CA ALA A 12 2.06 -15.53 -8.31
C ALA A 12 3.31 -15.21 -7.47
N SER A 13 3.98 -14.14 -7.83
CA SER A 13 5.19 -13.68 -7.12
C SER A 13 5.19 -12.16 -6.96
N PHE A 14 5.21 -11.71 -5.73
CA PHE A 14 5.35 -10.29 -5.38
C PHE A 14 6.65 -9.72 -5.97
N LYS A 15 7.77 -10.43 -5.75
CA LYS A 15 9.09 -10.02 -6.25
C LYS A 15 9.11 -9.86 -7.77
N SER A 16 8.59 -10.85 -8.49
CA SER A 16 8.56 -10.81 -9.96
C SER A 16 7.67 -9.67 -10.48
N SER A 17 6.53 -9.43 -9.81
CA SER A 17 5.63 -8.34 -10.16
C SER A 17 6.29 -6.97 -9.94
N LEU A 18 6.99 -6.79 -8.83
CA LEU A 18 7.71 -5.55 -8.54
C LEU A 18 8.87 -5.33 -9.53
N LEU A 19 9.65 -6.37 -9.84
CA LEU A 19 10.70 -6.31 -10.84
C LEU A 19 10.16 -5.99 -12.24
N SER A 20 9.01 -6.55 -12.61
CA SER A 20 8.34 -6.23 -13.88
C SER A 20 7.93 -4.76 -13.95
N LEU A 21 7.41 -4.21 -12.85
CA LEU A 21 7.05 -2.80 -12.74
C LEU A 21 8.25 -1.88 -12.99
N MET A 22 9.39 -2.22 -12.40
CA MET A 22 10.65 -1.51 -12.60
C MET A 22 11.21 -1.67 -14.02
N ALA A 23 11.18 -2.90 -14.57
CA ALA A 23 11.68 -3.20 -15.92
C ALA A 23 10.90 -2.45 -17.01
N HIS A 24 9.58 -2.31 -16.83
CA HIS A 24 8.72 -1.55 -17.75
C HIS A 24 8.75 -0.03 -17.50
N ARG A 25 9.53 0.43 -16.53
CA ARG A 25 9.69 1.84 -16.18
C ARG A 25 8.35 2.57 -15.95
N LEU A 26 7.39 1.89 -15.34
CA LEU A 26 6.08 2.49 -15.05
C LEU A 26 6.18 3.64 -14.06
N HIS A 27 7.16 3.57 -13.16
CA HIS A 27 7.57 4.67 -12.29
C HIS A 27 9.04 4.48 -11.90
N HIS A 28 9.76 5.59 -11.70
CA HIS A 28 11.18 5.55 -11.36
C HIS A 28 11.44 5.09 -9.91
N ASN A 29 10.47 5.25 -9.02
CA ASN A 29 10.62 4.96 -7.60
C ASN A 29 9.38 4.25 -7.02
N PRO A 30 9.17 2.95 -7.29
CA PRO A 30 8.13 2.16 -6.64
C PRO A 30 8.54 1.79 -5.22
N VAL A 31 7.68 2.07 -4.24
CA VAL A 31 7.91 1.84 -2.81
C VAL A 31 6.86 0.89 -2.26
N ALA A 32 7.28 -0.28 -1.77
CA ALA A 32 6.36 -1.24 -1.16
C ALA A 32 5.89 -0.74 0.21
N LEU A 33 4.58 -0.61 0.38
CA LEU A 33 3.96 -0.30 1.68
C LEU A 33 3.52 -1.58 2.40
N THR A 34 3.19 -2.64 1.65
CA THR A 34 2.80 -3.92 2.21
C THR A 34 3.61 -5.06 1.62
N LEU A 35 3.89 -6.08 2.44
CA LEU A 35 4.54 -7.32 2.03
C LEU A 35 3.59 -8.50 2.24
N PRO A 36 3.52 -9.46 1.30
CA PRO A 36 2.68 -10.63 1.46
C PRO A 36 3.31 -11.64 2.41
N ILE A 37 2.50 -12.20 3.31
CA ILE A 37 2.85 -13.36 4.12
C ILE A 37 2.38 -14.59 3.35
N ALA A 38 3.35 -15.34 2.82
CA ALA A 38 3.07 -16.59 2.11
C ALA A 38 2.70 -17.69 3.10
N SER A 39 1.85 -18.61 2.67
CA SER A 39 1.61 -19.85 3.43
C SER A 39 2.91 -20.64 3.52
N PHE A 40 3.39 -20.83 4.73
CA PHE A 40 4.65 -21.51 4.99
C PHE A 40 4.42 -22.87 5.65
N ASN A 41 4.62 -23.94 4.86
CA ASN A 41 4.78 -25.28 5.39
C ASN A 41 6.24 -25.71 5.23
N PRO A 42 7.01 -25.92 6.33
CA PRO A 42 8.42 -26.28 6.25
C PRO A 42 8.69 -27.53 5.38
N ASP A 43 7.80 -28.51 5.42
CA ASP A 43 7.97 -29.79 4.71
C ASP A 43 7.76 -29.67 3.19
N ASN A 44 6.97 -28.70 2.74
CA ASN A 44 6.54 -28.54 1.35
C ASN A 44 6.92 -27.19 0.73
N TYR A 45 7.62 -26.32 1.45
CA TYR A 45 7.88 -24.95 1.02
C TYR A 45 8.56 -24.84 -0.35
N GLN A 46 9.43 -25.79 -0.72
CA GLN A 46 10.10 -25.82 -2.02
C GLN A 46 9.21 -26.29 -3.17
N ARG A 47 8.08 -26.94 -2.87
CA ARG A 47 7.17 -27.53 -3.85
C ARG A 47 5.81 -26.82 -3.89
N ALA A 48 5.44 -26.12 -2.82
CA ALA A 48 4.17 -25.42 -2.73
C ALA A 48 4.29 -24.06 -3.42
N GLU A 49 3.36 -23.77 -4.31
CA GLU A 49 3.09 -22.41 -4.73
C GLU A 49 2.61 -21.63 -3.51
N PRO A 50 3.28 -20.52 -3.15
CA PRO A 50 2.95 -19.81 -1.93
C PRO A 50 1.53 -19.24 -2.06
N GLY A 51 0.62 -19.71 -1.23
CA GLY A 51 -0.64 -19.02 -0.96
C GLY A 51 -0.35 -17.73 -0.20
N ILE A 52 -1.33 -16.86 -0.08
CA ILE A 52 -1.26 -15.67 0.77
C ILE A 52 -2.14 -15.88 1.99
N GLU A 53 -1.56 -15.76 3.18
CA GLU A 53 -2.27 -15.89 4.48
C GLU A 53 -2.50 -14.54 5.15
N GLY A 54 -1.70 -13.53 4.80
CA GLY A 54 -1.76 -12.23 5.41
C GLY A 54 -0.87 -11.23 4.73
N LEU A 55 -0.81 -10.05 5.34
CA LEU A 55 0.00 -8.93 4.90
C LEU A 55 0.74 -8.32 6.09
N VAL A 56 1.94 -7.82 5.82
CA VAL A 56 2.64 -6.91 6.73
C VAL A 56 2.48 -5.50 6.21
N ASP A 57 1.95 -4.60 7.02
CA ASP A 57 1.96 -3.17 6.77
C ASP A 57 3.26 -2.57 7.30
N LEU A 58 4.12 -2.10 6.41
CA LEU A 58 5.42 -1.54 6.76
C LEU A 58 5.30 -0.13 7.34
N VAL A 59 4.23 0.61 7.08
CA VAL A 59 4.01 1.97 7.60
C VAL A 59 3.41 1.93 8.99
N LYS A 60 2.35 1.15 9.19
CA LYS A 60 1.67 0.99 10.49
C LYS A 60 2.41 0.04 11.42
N TRP A 61 3.33 -0.75 10.90
CA TRP A 61 4.14 -1.75 11.58
C TRP A 61 3.29 -2.81 12.27
N GLU A 62 2.39 -3.40 11.48
CA GLU A 62 1.45 -4.42 11.94
C GLU A 62 1.24 -5.53 10.92
N VAL A 63 0.81 -6.68 11.41
CA VAL A 63 0.42 -7.84 10.60
C VAL A 63 -1.10 -7.90 10.52
N TRP A 64 -1.59 -8.11 9.32
CA TRP A 64 -3.00 -8.37 9.04
C TRP A 64 -3.15 -9.82 8.57
N LYS A 65 -3.98 -10.61 9.28
CA LYS A 65 -4.28 -12.00 8.93
C LYS A 65 -5.75 -12.20 8.65
N TRP A 66 -6.06 -12.97 7.63
CA TRP A 66 -7.41 -13.31 7.20
C TRP A 66 -7.65 -14.81 7.46
N ASP A 67 -8.22 -15.14 8.60
CA ASP A 67 -8.51 -16.52 9.02
C ASP A 67 -9.87 -17.02 8.51
N GLY A 68 -10.33 -16.53 7.36
CA GLY A 68 -11.65 -16.84 6.79
C GLY A 68 -12.82 -16.11 7.46
N ARG A 69 -12.54 -15.14 8.35
CA ARG A 69 -13.52 -14.24 8.96
C ARG A 69 -13.76 -13.03 8.04
N GLU A 70 -14.87 -12.34 8.26
CA GLU A 70 -15.18 -11.11 7.50
C GLU A 70 -14.17 -9.99 7.77
N GLU A 71 -13.69 -9.88 9.01
CA GLU A 71 -12.69 -8.88 9.40
C GLU A 71 -11.32 -9.52 9.66
N PRO A 72 -10.22 -8.90 9.18
CA PRO A 72 -8.88 -9.35 9.45
C PRO A 72 -8.49 -9.14 10.92
N THR A 73 -7.71 -10.05 11.45
CA THR A 73 -7.04 -9.84 12.75
C THR A 73 -5.78 -9.01 12.55
N ARG A 74 -5.55 -8.04 13.45
CA ARG A 74 -4.40 -7.13 13.40
C ARG A 74 -3.50 -7.37 14.60
N HIS A 75 -2.21 -7.51 14.34
CA HIS A 75 -1.20 -7.74 15.38
C HIS A 75 -0.06 -6.73 15.21
N PRO A 76 0.21 -5.87 16.21
CA PRO A 76 1.37 -4.98 16.15
C PRO A 76 2.65 -5.80 16.13
N LEU A 77 3.62 -5.38 15.32
CA LEU A 77 4.92 -6.03 15.22
C LEU A 77 5.86 -5.50 16.29
N PRO A 78 6.63 -6.40 16.95
CA PRO A 78 7.72 -6.01 17.83
C PRO A 78 8.84 -5.27 17.09
N GLY A 79 9.62 -4.48 17.84
CA GLY A 79 10.71 -3.69 17.30
C GLY A 79 11.98 -4.47 16.96
N SER A 80 12.15 -5.70 17.45
CA SER A 80 13.32 -6.52 17.21
C SER A 80 12.97 -7.87 16.61
N GLN A 81 13.90 -8.47 15.87
CA GLN A 81 13.72 -9.78 15.26
C GLN A 81 13.50 -10.87 16.30
N GLU A 82 14.25 -10.81 17.41
CA GLU A 82 14.13 -11.77 18.52
C GLU A 82 12.72 -11.72 19.14
N ALA A 83 12.23 -10.52 19.40
CA ALA A 83 10.88 -10.32 19.92
C ALA A 83 9.80 -10.76 18.93
N MET A 84 10.01 -10.62 17.61
CA MET A 84 9.08 -11.14 16.60
C MET A 84 9.01 -12.66 16.62
N LEU A 85 10.15 -13.34 16.74
CA LEU A 85 10.20 -14.81 16.86
C LEU A 85 9.53 -15.28 18.16
N ALA A 86 9.78 -14.58 19.26
CA ALA A 86 9.17 -14.90 20.56
C ALA A 86 7.65 -14.63 20.62
N SER A 87 7.13 -13.73 19.80
CA SER A 87 5.71 -13.34 19.80
C SER A 87 4.74 -14.41 19.28
N GLY A 88 5.24 -15.41 18.55
CA GLY A 88 4.41 -16.45 17.92
C GLY A 88 3.52 -15.92 16.77
N ILE A 89 3.71 -14.67 16.33
CA ILE A 89 2.96 -14.09 15.18
C ILE A 89 3.28 -14.84 13.90
N PHE A 90 4.54 -15.23 13.74
CA PHE A 90 5.02 -16.06 12.64
C PHE A 90 5.43 -17.44 13.15
N PRO A 91 5.27 -18.51 12.34
CA PRO A 91 5.89 -19.80 12.63
C PRO A 91 7.41 -19.66 12.77
N GLU A 92 8.01 -20.55 13.57
CA GLU A 92 9.47 -20.63 13.67
C GLU A 92 10.10 -20.76 12.27
N SER A 93 11.17 -20.03 12.04
CA SER A 93 11.89 -20.01 10.75
C SER A 93 11.10 -19.51 9.55
N HIS A 94 9.99 -18.75 9.74
CA HIS A 94 9.26 -18.17 8.61
C HIS A 94 10.18 -17.24 7.80
N PRO A 95 10.29 -17.44 6.48
CA PRO A 95 11.29 -16.76 5.64
C PRO A 95 11.10 -15.24 5.54
N ILE A 96 9.95 -14.69 5.88
CA ILE A 96 9.71 -13.24 5.85
C ILE A 96 10.37 -12.50 7.02
N THR A 97 10.49 -13.14 8.19
CA THR A 97 10.90 -12.49 9.45
C THR A 97 12.21 -11.70 9.33
N PRO A 98 13.30 -12.23 8.76
CA PRO A 98 14.56 -11.50 8.64
C PRO A 98 14.51 -10.31 7.68
N HIS A 99 13.46 -10.23 6.83
CA HIS A 99 13.32 -9.18 5.82
C HIS A 99 12.46 -8.00 6.27
N LEU A 100 11.73 -8.11 7.38
CA LEU A 100 10.77 -7.07 7.77
C LEU A 100 11.44 -5.77 8.22
N ILE A 101 12.40 -5.84 9.14
CA ILE A 101 13.13 -4.65 9.61
C ILE A 101 13.90 -3.98 8.47
N PRO A 102 14.67 -4.71 7.64
CA PRO A 102 15.31 -4.12 6.46
C PRO A 102 14.33 -3.50 5.46
N ALA A 103 13.16 -4.11 5.26
CA ALA A 103 12.15 -3.56 4.36
C ALA A 103 11.56 -2.24 4.88
N ARG A 104 11.30 -2.15 6.20
CA ARG A 104 10.87 -0.89 6.82
C ARG A 104 11.96 0.18 6.75
N ALA A 105 13.21 -0.20 7.02
CA ALA A 105 14.35 0.72 6.89
C ALA A 105 14.44 1.27 5.47
N ALA A 106 14.41 0.42 4.46
CA ALA A 106 14.45 0.82 3.05
C ALA A 106 13.27 1.75 2.66
N LEU A 107 12.07 1.50 3.18
CA LEU A 107 10.91 2.39 2.99
C LEU A 107 11.19 3.79 3.56
N LEU A 108 11.68 3.87 4.79
CA LEU A 108 11.90 5.14 5.49
C LEU A 108 13.08 5.92 4.90
N GLU A 109 14.17 5.24 4.58
CA GLU A 109 15.34 5.83 3.93
C GLU A 109 14.99 6.40 2.55
N ASN A 110 14.22 5.66 1.76
CA ASN A 110 13.73 6.12 0.47
C ASN A 110 12.84 7.36 0.63
N LEU A 111 11.92 7.34 1.58
CA LEU A 111 11.03 8.47 1.83
C LEU A 111 11.78 9.71 2.34
N ALA A 112 12.83 9.51 3.15
CA ALA A 112 13.66 10.57 3.69
C ALA A 112 14.39 11.38 2.59
N MET A 113 14.64 10.78 1.43
CA MET A 113 15.21 11.51 0.28
C MET A 113 14.33 12.68 -0.18
N PHE A 114 13.04 12.66 0.12
CA PHE A 114 12.05 13.68 -0.26
C PHE A 114 11.50 14.46 0.95
N ALA A 115 12.00 14.16 2.17
CA ALA A 115 11.48 14.73 3.42
C ALA A 115 12.61 15.02 4.40
N GLU A 116 13.17 16.23 4.35
CA GLU A 116 14.26 16.67 5.23
C GLU A 116 13.99 16.43 6.73
N PRO A 117 12.78 16.73 7.29
CA PRO A 117 12.50 16.45 8.70
C PRO A 117 12.52 14.95 9.06
N LEU A 118 12.20 14.09 8.10
CA LEU A 118 12.30 12.65 8.29
C LEU A 118 13.75 12.20 8.22
N MET A 119 14.55 12.77 7.32
CA MET A 119 15.99 12.52 7.21
C MET A 119 16.72 12.86 8.51
N GLU A 120 16.48 14.06 9.07
CA GLU A 120 17.04 14.47 10.35
C GLU A 120 16.72 13.47 11.46
N ARG A 121 15.47 13.04 11.52
CA ARG A 121 15.03 12.06 12.51
C ARG A 121 15.66 10.68 12.32
N LEU A 122 15.92 10.24 11.09
CA LEU A 122 16.62 8.98 10.83
C LEU A 122 18.10 9.05 11.20
N LEU A 123 18.74 10.21 11.09
CA LEU A 123 20.12 10.41 11.51
C LEU A 123 20.29 10.34 13.03
N GLU A 124 19.25 10.70 13.80
CA GLU A 124 19.22 10.57 15.26
C GLU A 124 19.04 9.11 15.72
N VAL A 125 18.53 8.26 14.85
CA VAL A 125 18.27 6.84 15.13
C VAL A 125 19.57 6.07 15.08
N ASP A 126 19.83 5.32 16.15
CA ASP A 126 21.02 4.44 16.26
C ASP A 126 21.08 3.45 15.10
N SER A 127 22.27 3.34 14.48
CA SER A 127 22.56 2.42 13.39
C SER A 127 22.34 0.93 13.71
N ALA A 128 22.00 0.60 14.96
CA ALA A 128 21.62 -0.74 15.40
C ALA A 128 20.29 -1.25 14.83
N GLY A 129 19.55 -0.46 14.02
CA GLY A 129 18.39 -0.88 13.28
C GLY A 129 17.07 -0.94 14.05
N THR A 130 17.07 -0.74 15.37
CA THR A 130 15.85 -0.77 16.18
C THR A 130 15.02 0.50 16.08
N GLY A 131 15.66 1.64 15.87
CA GLY A 131 14.99 2.94 15.82
C GLY A 131 14.05 3.15 14.63
N TYR A 132 14.20 2.44 13.52
CA TYR A 132 13.26 2.49 12.40
C TYR A 132 11.87 1.99 12.77
N THR A 133 11.78 1.06 13.72
CA THR A 133 10.50 0.52 14.20
C THR A 133 9.80 1.43 15.19
N ASP A 134 10.52 2.33 15.83
CA ASP A 134 9.97 3.28 16.82
C ASP A 134 9.32 4.50 16.17
N ILE A 135 9.57 4.73 14.88
CA ILE A 135 8.96 5.84 14.14
C ILE A 135 7.48 5.55 13.91
N LYS A 136 6.64 6.37 14.54
CA LYS A 136 5.18 6.20 14.51
C LYS A 136 4.60 6.51 13.12
N PRO A 137 3.50 5.86 12.71
CA PRO A 137 2.81 6.11 11.44
C PRO A 137 2.48 7.59 11.20
N ASN A 138 2.07 8.31 12.25
CA ASN A 138 1.74 9.73 12.17
C ASN A 138 2.92 10.63 11.75
N ALA A 139 4.15 10.18 11.97
CA ALA A 139 5.35 10.88 11.50
C ALA A 139 5.73 10.49 10.06
N ILE A 140 5.20 9.40 9.54
CA ILE A 140 5.51 8.88 8.20
C ILE A 140 4.45 9.34 7.18
N LEU A 141 3.17 9.20 7.51
CA LEU A 141 2.04 9.40 6.60
C LEU A 141 2.00 10.77 5.91
N PRO A 142 2.26 11.91 6.60
CA PRO A 142 2.27 13.21 5.95
C PRO A 142 3.34 13.33 4.86
N HIS A 143 4.52 12.79 5.10
CA HIS A 143 5.61 12.79 4.13
C HIS A 143 5.35 11.83 2.97
N LEU A 144 4.80 10.66 3.27
CA LEU A 144 4.39 9.66 2.30
C LEU A 144 3.30 10.21 1.36
N ARG A 145 2.28 10.91 1.93
CA ARG A 145 1.25 11.60 1.16
C ARG A 145 1.85 12.67 0.24
N LYS A 146 2.70 13.54 0.77
CA LYS A 146 3.35 14.61 0.00
C LYS A 146 4.13 14.04 -1.17
N ALA A 147 5.01 13.05 -0.94
CA ALA A 147 5.81 12.41 -1.98
C ALA A 147 4.96 11.65 -3.01
N THR A 148 3.81 11.11 -2.60
CA THR A 148 2.84 10.47 -3.51
C THR A 148 2.14 11.50 -4.41
N ILE A 149 1.68 12.61 -3.85
CA ILE A 149 0.97 13.66 -4.60
C ILE A 149 1.92 14.36 -5.58
N SER A 150 3.18 14.60 -5.18
CA SER A 150 4.21 15.17 -6.07
C SER A 150 4.79 14.15 -7.06
N ASN A 151 4.31 12.91 -7.07
CA ASN A 151 4.75 11.84 -7.97
C ASN A 151 6.24 11.49 -7.86
N GLU A 152 6.83 11.70 -6.68
CA GLU A 152 8.22 11.31 -6.38
C GLU A 152 8.35 9.81 -6.10
N ILE A 153 7.29 9.22 -5.55
CA ILE A 153 7.19 7.81 -5.25
C ILE A 153 5.90 7.21 -5.81
N LEU A 154 5.93 5.91 -6.09
CA LEU A 154 4.75 5.12 -6.40
C LEU A 154 4.49 4.14 -5.24
N PRO A 155 3.52 4.41 -4.35
CA PRO A 155 3.14 3.46 -3.32
C PRO A 155 2.62 2.16 -3.93
N VAL A 156 3.19 1.03 -3.51
CA VAL A 156 2.83 -0.32 -3.97
C VAL A 156 2.26 -1.11 -2.81
N LEU A 157 1.03 -1.57 -2.98
CA LEU A 157 0.36 -2.50 -2.07
C LEU A 157 0.17 -3.85 -2.77
N CYS A 158 -0.14 -4.87 -2.01
CA CYS A 158 -0.34 -6.21 -2.56
C CYS A 158 -1.49 -6.94 -1.86
N GLY A 159 -2.00 -8.00 -2.50
CA GLY A 159 -3.06 -8.82 -1.93
C GLY A 159 -3.84 -9.65 -2.95
N SER A 160 -5.07 -9.99 -2.58
CA SER A 160 -6.03 -10.69 -3.43
C SER A 160 -7.43 -10.11 -3.27
N ALA A 161 -7.89 -9.36 -4.27
CA ALA A 161 -9.22 -8.78 -4.26
C ALA A 161 -10.34 -9.84 -4.27
N MET A 162 -10.10 -11.01 -4.88
CA MET A 162 -11.08 -12.11 -4.88
C MET A 162 -11.28 -12.75 -3.49
N LYS A 163 -10.22 -12.74 -2.67
CA LYS A 163 -10.25 -13.25 -1.29
C LYS A 163 -10.42 -12.14 -0.26
N ASN A 164 -10.65 -10.92 -0.70
CA ASN A 164 -10.73 -9.73 0.14
C ASN A 164 -9.46 -9.48 1.00
N ILE A 165 -8.31 -10.03 0.60
CA ILE A 165 -7.04 -9.84 1.32
C ILE A 165 -6.40 -8.54 0.88
N GLY A 166 -6.26 -7.59 1.80
CA GLY A 166 -5.61 -6.30 1.57
C GLY A 166 -6.48 -5.23 0.92
N THR A 167 -7.75 -5.48 0.64
CA THR A 167 -8.68 -4.49 0.07
C THR A 167 -8.95 -3.33 1.02
N ASP A 168 -9.13 -3.62 2.31
CA ASP A 168 -9.33 -2.62 3.36
C ASP A 168 -8.12 -1.70 3.47
N LEU A 169 -6.91 -2.28 3.47
CA LEU A 169 -5.66 -1.51 3.45
C LEU A 169 -5.55 -0.60 2.24
N VAL A 170 -5.96 -1.07 1.05
CA VAL A 170 -5.97 -0.24 -0.16
C VAL A 170 -6.91 0.95 0.01
N LEU A 171 -8.12 0.73 0.55
CA LEU A 171 -9.10 1.80 0.76
C LEU A 171 -8.62 2.81 1.79
N ASP A 172 -8.03 2.35 2.90
CA ASP A 172 -7.40 3.21 3.90
C ASP A 172 -6.34 4.11 3.25
N TYR A 173 -5.40 3.50 2.51
CA TYR A 173 -4.32 4.25 1.85
C TYR A 173 -4.80 5.12 0.68
N VAL A 174 -5.91 4.81 0.03
CA VAL A 174 -6.55 5.73 -0.93
C VAL A 174 -6.95 7.02 -0.23
N GLY A 175 -7.60 6.92 0.93
CA GLY A 175 -8.00 8.09 1.73
C GLY A 175 -6.80 8.86 2.30
N GLU A 176 -5.77 8.13 2.75
CA GLU A 176 -4.59 8.72 3.41
C GLU A 176 -3.60 9.37 2.42
N LEU A 177 -3.40 8.80 1.23
CA LEU A 177 -2.29 9.17 0.34
C LEU A 177 -2.68 9.89 -0.94
N LEU A 178 -3.89 9.66 -1.47
CA LEU A 178 -4.27 10.27 -2.74
C LEU A 178 -4.81 11.68 -2.54
N ALA A 179 -4.62 12.50 -3.58
CA ALA A 179 -5.14 13.85 -3.59
C ALA A 179 -6.68 13.83 -3.66
N SER A 180 -7.31 14.63 -2.82
CA SER A 180 -8.73 14.97 -2.94
C SER A 180 -8.94 16.04 -4.01
N PRO A 181 -10.17 16.26 -4.49
CA PRO A 181 -10.46 17.39 -5.37
C PRO A 181 -10.09 18.74 -4.76
N GLU A 182 -10.11 18.85 -3.42
CA GLU A 182 -9.73 20.06 -2.68
C GLU A 182 -8.22 20.33 -2.69
N ASP A 183 -7.41 19.27 -2.69
CA ASP A 183 -5.94 19.39 -2.79
C ASP A 183 -5.49 19.90 -4.16
N VAL A 184 -6.29 19.69 -5.19
CA VAL A 184 -5.95 20.01 -6.60
C VAL A 184 -6.59 21.32 -7.04
N SER A 185 -7.72 21.73 -6.45
CA SER A 185 -8.42 22.95 -6.84
C SER A 185 -7.83 24.16 -6.12
N THR A 186 -7.24 25.08 -6.88
CA THR A 186 -6.82 26.40 -6.40
C THR A 186 -8.00 27.33 -6.08
N ASP A 187 -9.20 26.95 -6.44
CA ASP A 187 -10.42 27.75 -6.33
C ASP A 187 -11.46 27.10 -5.40
N ARG A 188 -11.72 27.75 -4.29
CA ARG A 188 -12.60 27.27 -3.21
C ARG A 188 -14.10 27.25 -3.55
N SER A 189 -14.53 27.69 -4.73
CA SER A 189 -15.95 27.67 -5.13
C SER A 189 -16.13 27.18 -6.57
N PRO A 190 -15.95 25.88 -6.85
CA PRO A 190 -16.17 25.33 -8.17
C PRO A 190 -17.65 25.38 -8.62
N MET A 191 -18.58 25.61 -7.68
CA MET A 191 -20.03 25.58 -7.94
C MET A 191 -20.55 26.80 -8.69
N ASP A 192 -19.88 27.96 -8.60
CA ASP A 192 -20.29 29.23 -9.24
C ASP A 192 -19.68 29.43 -10.63
N LYS A 193 -18.90 28.46 -11.10
CA LYS A 193 -18.28 28.47 -12.42
C LYS A 193 -19.19 27.83 -13.47
N PRO A 194 -18.95 28.12 -14.75
CA PRO A 194 -19.59 27.40 -15.86
C PRO A 194 -19.39 25.89 -15.71
N LEU A 195 -20.39 25.14 -16.17
CA LEU A 195 -20.32 23.67 -16.14
C LEU A 195 -19.16 23.19 -17.02
N LEU A 196 -18.21 22.53 -16.38
CA LEU A 196 -17.11 21.83 -17.03
C LEU A 196 -17.18 20.36 -16.67
N MET A 197 -17.36 19.51 -17.68
CA MET A 197 -17.41 18.05 -17.47
C MET A 197 -16.61 17.31 -18.52
N LEU A 198 -16.09 16.15 -18.14
CA LEU A 198 -15.46 15.19 -19.02
C LEU A 198 -16.30 13.93 -19.13
N ALA A 199 -16.76 13.59 -20.33
CA ALA A 199 -17.35 12.30 -20.62
C ALA A 199 -16.21 11.27 -20.80
N TRP A 200 -16.14 10.28 -19.91
CA TRP A 200 -15.02 9.33 -19.90
C TRP A 200 -15.43 7.90 -20.23
N LYS A 201 -16.72 7.56 -20.17
CA LYS A 201 -17.23 6.23 -20.49
C LYS A 201 -18.65 6.29 -21.04
N VAL A 202 -18.90 5.51 -22.08
CA VAL A 202 -20.25 5.28 -22.63
C VAL A 202 -20.56 3.79 -22.50
N VAL A 203 -21.73 3.46 -21.94
CA VAL A 203 -22.16 2.08 -21.69
C VAL A 203 -23.61 1.91 -22.13
N TRP A 204 -23.93 0.77 -22.72
CA TRP A 204 -25.30 0.36 -22.99
C TRP A 204 -25.90 -0.36 -21.78
N ASP A 205 -27.01 0.16 -21.26
CA ASP A 205 -27.83 -0.49 -20.24
C ASP A 205 -29.14 -1.01 -20.86
N LYS A 206 -29.52 -2.24 -20.53
CA LYS A 206 -30.73 -2.86 -21.09
C LYS A 206 -32.03 -2.13 -20.78
N ARG A 207 -32.09 -1.40 -19.67
CA ARG A 207 -33.28 -0.68 -19.22
C ARG A 207 -33.25 0.81 -19.57
N LYS A 208 -32.06 1.43 -19.53
CA LYS A 208 -31.87 2.89 -19.66
C LYS A 208 -31.34 3.31 -21.03
N GLY A 209 -30.90 2.35 -21.87
CA GLY A 209 -30.27 2.66 -23.15
C GLY A 209 -28.82 3.10 -22.99
N TRP A 210 -28.36 3.99 -23.86
CA TRP A 210 -27.02 4.55 -23.80
C TRP A 210 -26.86 5.47 -22.60
N MET A 211 -25.90 5.18 -21.74
CA MET A 211 -25.53 6.01 -20.59
C MET A 211 -24.12 6.53 -20.77
N THR A 212 -23.94 7.82 -20.57
CA THR A 212 -22.64 8.47 -20.57
C THR A 212 -22.25 8.82 -19.14
N PHE A 213 -21.14 8.27 -18.68
CA PHE A 213 -20.55 8.62 -17.38
C PHE A 213 -19.69 9.86 -17.56
N VAL A 214 -19.99 10.88 -16.75
CA VAL A 214 -19.29 12.16 -16.78
C VAL A 214 -18.65 12.45 -15.43
N ARG A 215 -17.48 13.07 -15.44
CA ARG A 215 -16.87 13.69 -14.28
C ARG A 215 -17.07 15.19 -14.35
N ILE A 216 -17.71 15.76 -13.35
CA ILE A 216 -17.94 17.21 -13.25
C ILE A 216 -16.75 17.82 -12.49
N TYR A 217 -16.11 18.83 -13.10
CA TYR A 217 -15.00 19.58 -12.51
C TYR A 217 -15.46 20.92 -11.92
N SER A 218 -16.46 21.55 -12.54
CA SER A 218 -17.06 22.80 -12.04
C SER A 218 -18.49 22.96 -12.51
N GLY A 219 -19.24 23.83 -11.84
CA GLY A 219 -20.63 24.15 -12.16
C GLY A 219 -21.65 23.11 -11.69
N LYS A 220 -22.92 23.35 -12.00
CA LYS A 220 -24.03 22.44 -11.70
C LYS A 220 -24.66 21.96 -13.00
N GLY A 221 -24.86 20.66 -13.13
CA GLY A 221 -25.67 20.07 -14.20
C GLY A 221 -27.10 19.87 -13.69
N ASN A 222 -28.07 20.36 -14.40
CA ASN A 222 -29.48 20.01 -14.18
C ASN A 222 -29.76 18.75 -15.01
N CYS A 223 -30.24 17.67 -14.35
CA CYS A 223 -30.74 16.45 -15.00
C CYS A 223 -32.21 16.59 -15.30
#